data_74a90fca923bbdc338776ad4aa9e8d86
#
_entry.id   74a90fca923bbdc338776ad4aa9e8d86
#
_cell.length_a   1.000
_cell.length_b   1.000
_cell.length_c   1.000
_cell.angle_alpha   90.00
_cell.angle_beta   90.00
_cell.angle_gamma   90.00
#
_symmetry.space_group_name_H-M   'P 1'
#
loop_
_entity.id
_entity.type
_entity.pdbx_description
1 polymer ?
#
loop_
_entity_poly.entity_id
_entity_poly.type
_entity_poly.pdbx_seq_one_letter_code
_entity_poly.pdbx_strand_id
1 'polypeptide(L)' 'SGPVISTVEINSASALELELLPGIGPGLAQRLVEDRRDRGPFRDVQDMDRVPGIGPRTIERLRPFVAVELN' A
#
# COMPACT_ATOMS: atom_id res chain seq x y z
N SER A 1 15.49 -14.87 -17.91
CA SER A 1 14.84 -13.85 -17.10
C SER A 1 14.62 -14.37 -15.69
N GLY A 2 15.09 -13.66 -14.72
CA GLY A 2 14.90 -14.01 -13.33
C GLY A 2 13.50 -13.69 -12.84
N PRO A 3 13.21 -14.04 -11.58
CA PRO A 3 11.94 -13.66 -10.98
C PRO A 3 11.83 -12.15 -10.95
N VAL A 4 10.71 -11.68 -11.43
CA VAL A 4 10.41 -10.26 -11.35
C VAL A 4 9.80 -10.02 -9.99
N ILE A 5 10.49 -9.24 -9.19
CA ILE A 5 9.91 -8.79 -7.93
C ILE A 5 8.97 -7.66 -8.30
N SER A 6 7.70 -7.99 -8.33
CA SER A 6 6.69 -6.99 -8.62
C SER A 6 6.37 -6.23 -7.36
N THR A 7 6.55 -4.92 -7.42
CA THR A 7 6.06 -4.07 -6.35
C THR A 7 4.61 -3.72 -6.62
N VAL A 8 3.88 -3.44 -5.57
CA VAL A 8 2.51 -2.98 -5.66
C VAL A 8 2.50 -1.46 -5.60
N GLU A 9 1.93 -0.83 -6.62
CA GLU A 9 1.83 0.64 -6.67
C GLU A 9 0.62 1.06 -5.84
N ILE A 10 0.86 1.61 -4.66
CA ILE A 10 -0.20 1.87 -3.68
C ILE A 10 -1.19 2.94 -4.11
N ASN A 11 -0.81 3.82 -5.01
CA ASN A 11 -1.70 4.90 -5.45
C ASN A 11 -2.64 4.48 -6.58
N SER A 12 -2.39 3.35 -7.22
CA SER A 12 -3.21 2.91 -8.34
C SER A 12 -3.71 1.47 -8.22
N ALA A 13 -3.15 0.68 -7.32
CA ALA A 13 -3.52 -0.72 -7.16
C ALA A 13 -4.98 -0.86 -6.75
N SER A 14 -5.63 -1.92 -7.24
CA SER A 14 -6.96 -2.28 -6.79
C SER A 14 -6.90 -2.82 -5.37
N ALA A 15 -8.06 -2.91 -4.71
CA ALA A 15 -8.12 -3.50 -3.37
C ALA A 15 -7.57 -4.93 -3.39
N LEU A 16 -7.89 -5.72 -4.41
CA LEU A 16 -7.39 -7.09 -4.52
C LEU A 16 -5.88 -7.13 -4.66
N GLU A 17 -5.30 -6.22 -5.43
CA GLU A 17 -3.86 -6.13 -5.56
C GLU A 17 -3.19 -5.74 -4.25
N LEU A 18 -3.81 -4.84 -3.51
CA LEU A 18 -3.27 -4.44 -2.21
C LEU A 18 -3.25 -5.60 -1.21
N GLU A 19 -4.17 -6.56 -1.35
CA GLU A 19 -4.18 -7.75 -0.50
C GLU A 19 -2.98 -8.66 -0.74
N LEU A 20 -2.25 -8.48 -1.83
CA LEU A 20 -1.02 -9.23 -2.07
C LEU A 20 0.10 -8.79 -1.13
N LEU A 21 -0.03 -7.62 -0.54
CA LEU A 21 0.96 -7.12 0.40
C LEU A 21 0.88 -7.88 1.73
N PRO A 22 2.03 -8.19 2.34
CA PRO A 22 2.02 -8.93 3.61
C PRO A 22 1.30 -8.12 4.70
N GLY A 23 0.39 -8.80 5.40
CA GLY A 23 -0.35 -8.17 6.47
C GLY A 23 -1.55 -7.34 6.04
N ILE A 24 -1.79 -7.22 4.74
CA ILE A 24 -2.92 -6.45 4.23
C ILE A 24 -4.04 -7.39 3.82
N GLY A 25 -5.07 -7.46 4.63
CA GLY A 25 -6.27 -8.21 4.30
C GLY A 25 -7.31 -7.32 3.65
N PRO A 26 -8.52 -7.87 3.38
CA PRO A 26 -9.58 -7.12 2.70
C PRO A 26 -9.97 -5.82 3.38
N GLY A 27 -10.01 -5.82 4.71
CA GLY A 27 -10.39 -4.63 5.47
C GLY A 27 -9.39 -3.50 5.29
N LEU A 28 -8.10 -3.79 5.44
CA LEU A 28 -7.07 -2.76 5.29
C LEU A 28 -6.93 -2.33 3.84
N ALA A 29 -7.07 -3.27 2.89
CA ALA A 29 -7.05 -2.92 1.47
C ALA A 29 -8.15 -1.90 1.15
N GLN A 30 -9.33 -2.13 1.66
CA GLN A 30 -10.45 -1.22 1.45
C GLN A 30 -10.18 0.15 2.07
N ARG A 31 -9.60 0.17 3.28
CA ARG A 31 -9.24 1.43 3.94
C ARG A 31 -8.21 2.22 3.15
N LEU A 32 -7.23 1.52 2.56
CA LEU A 32 -6.22 2.17 1.73
C LEU A 32 -6.85 2.82 0.50
N VAL A 33 -7.74 2.10 -0.17
CA VAL A 33 -8.44 2.62 -1.35
C VAL A 33 -9.28 3.85 -0.98
N GLU A 34 -10.01 3.76 0.12
CA GLU A 34 -10.86 4.87 0.57
C GLU A 34 -10.01 6.08 0.96
N ASP A 35 -8.91 5.84 1.67
CA ASP A 35 -8.07 6.92 2.14
C ASP A 35 -7.44 7.70 1.00
N ARG A 36 -6.89 6.99 0.00
CA ARG A 36 -6.27 7.69 -1.13
C ARG A 36 -7.30 8.45 -1.97
N ARG A 37 -8.54 7.97 -2.01
CA ARG A 37 -9.62 8.66 -2.71
C ARG A 37 -10.03 9.92 -1.97
N ASP A 38 -10.14 9.83 -0.64
CA ASP A 38 -10.68 10.93 0.15
C ASP A 38 -9.63 11.97 0.55
N ARG A 39 -8.40 11.53 0.77
CA ARG A 39 -7.32 12.40 1.26
C ARG A 39 -6.21 12.64 0.23
N GLY A 40 -6.32 12.01 -0.92
CA GLY A 40 -5.31 12.16 -1.95
C GLY A 40 -4.25 11.06 -1.89
N PRO A 41 -3.38 11.02 -2.89
CA PRO A 41 -2.38 9.96 -2.99
C PRO A 41 -1.41 9.96 -1.82
N PHE A 42 -0.86 8.78 -1.55
CA PHE A 42 0.22 8.63 -0.59
C PHE A 42 1.49 9.19 -1.22
N ARG A 43 2.25 9.97 -0.46
CA ARG A 43 3.49 10.59 -0.95
C ARG A 43 4.65 9.62 -0.93
N ASP A 44 4.65 8.73 0.04
CA ASP A 44 5.66 7.70 0.20
C ASP A 44 5.06 6.57 1.02
N VAL A 45 5.84 5.52 1.25
CA VAL A 45 5.34 4.37 2.01
C VAL A 45 5.00 4.75 3.45
N GLN A 46 5.76 5.69 4.03
CA GLN A 46 5.53 6.12 5.40
C GLN A 46 4.16 6.78 5.57
N ASP A 47 3.67 7.43 4.52
CA ASP A 47 2.39 8.12 4.52
C ASP A 47 1.21 7.16 4.75
N MET A 48 1.43 5.86 4.53
CA MET A 48 0.40 4.85 4.77
C MET A 48 0.01 4.75 6.24
N ASP A 49 0.82 5.29 7.14
CA ASP A 49 0.52 5.26 8.57
C ASP A 49 -0.70 6.12 8.94
N ARG A 50 -1.13 6.97 8.04
CA ARG A 50 -2.36 7.74 8.25
C ARG A 50 -3.61 6.87 8.21
N VAL A 51 -3.49 5.63 7.72
CA VAL A 51 -4.62 4.69 7.65
C VAL A 51 -4.71 3.93 8.96
N PRO A 52 -5.87 3.98 9.66
CA PRO A 52 -6.03 3.22 10.89
C PRO A 52 -5.81 1.73 10.65
N GLY A 53 -4.98 1.12 11.49
CA GLY A 53 -4.62 -0.29 11.36
C GLY A 53 -3.27 -0.51 10.72
N ILE A 54 -2.66 0.54 10.15
CA ILE A 54 -1.32 0.44 9.58
C ILE A 54 -0.36 1.20 10.51
N GLY A 55 0.49 0.46 11.19
CA GLY A 55 1.47 1.01 12.10
C GLY A 55 2.89 0.83 11.61
N PRO A 56 3.88 1.27 12.40
CA PRO A 56 5.29 1.24 11.98
C PRO A 56 5.81 -0.13 11.57
N ARG A 57 5.40 -1.18 12.27
CA ARG A 57 5.85 -2.53 11.94
C ARG A 57 5.31 -3.00 10.60
N THR A 58 4.05 -2.67 10.32
CA THR A 58 3.44 -3.00 9.05
C THR A 58 4.17 -2.27 7.92
N ILE A 59 4.46 -0.98 8.12
CA ILE A 59 5.17 -0.20 7.13
C ILE A 59 6.54 -0.78 6.83
N GLU A 60 7.31 -1.16 7.86
CA GLU A 60 8.62 -1.76 7.64
C GLU A 60 8.53 -3.05 6.86
N ARG A 61 7.51 -3.85 7.13
CA ARG A 61 7.28 -5.09 6.42
C ARG A 61 6.89 -4.85 4.97
N LEU A 62 6.19 -3.75 4.70
CA LEU A 62 5.71 -3.44 3.35
C LEU A 62 6.76 -2.80 2.45
N ARG A 63 7.76 -2.13 3.02
CA ARG A 63 8.72 -1.34 2.23
C ARG A 63 9.27 -2.05 0.99
N PRO A 64 9.71 -3.32 1.08
CA PRO A 64 10.29 -3.97 -0.10
C PRO A 64 9.28 -4.25 -1.21
N PHE A 65 7.99 -4.16 -0.90
CA PHE A 65 6.95 -4.59 -1.83
C PHE A 65 6.09 -3.46 -2.35
N VAL A 66 6.37 -2.24 -1.94
CA VAL A 66 5.54 -1.08 -2.26
C VAL A 66 6.29 -0.12 -3.17
N ALA A 67 5.60 0.34 -4.20
CA ALA A 67 6.06 1.46 -5.01
C ALA A 67 5.09 2.63 -4.82
N VAL A 68 5.61 3.83 -4.91
CA VAL A 68 4.81 5.05 -4.80
C VAL A 68 5.13 5.93 -5.98
N GLU A 69 4.19 6.08 -6.88
CA GLU A 69 4.32 7.00 -8.01
C GLU A 69 3.48 8.23 -7.75
N LEU A 70 4.11 9.38 -7.92
CA LEU A 70 3.44 10.67 -7.85
C LEU A 70 3.53 11.32 -9.22
N ASN A 71 2.38 11.61 -9.78
CA ASN A 71 2.31 12.31 -11.05
C ASN A 71 2.01 13.77 -10.82
#